data_71754dae6abf61205289dd100b83591d
#
_entry.id   71754dae6abf61205289dd100b83591d
#
_cell.length_a   1.000
_cell.length_b   1.000
_cell.length_c   1.000
_cell.angle_alpha   90.00
_cell.angle_beta   90.00
_cell.angle_gamma   90.00
#
_symmetry.space_group_name_H-M   'P 1'
#
loop_
_entity.id
_entity.type
_entity.pdbx_description
1 polymer ?
#
loop_
_entity_poly.entity_id
_entity_poly.type
_entity_poly.pdbx_seq_one_letter_code
_entity_poly.pdbx_strand_id
1 'polypeptide(L)'
;SEMCIRDRFEFIPWVLSLCKNVQEAKEKIKHVKLVDTPFNSQFPLAQLHWIIADKTGAITVESMQDGLHVYDNPVGVLTNNPPFEFQMAALSNYRALSPKQPENTFGQGIELTAYSRGMGAIGLPGDLSSQSRFIRVAFTKLNSKSGDGENESISQFFHILGSVDQQRGCCEVNDGKYEITLYTSCCNCDKGIYYYKTYDNSQITAVDMHRENLDSQKIIRYPAITEGKICWQN
;
A
#
# COMPACT_ATOMS: atom_id res chain seq x y z
N SER A 1 -20.58 -0.48 25.50
CA SER A 1 -20.15 -1.89 25.57
C SER A 1 -19.08 -2.11 24.52
N GLU A 2 -17.92 -2.62 24.94
CA GLU A 2 -16.85 -3.00 24.03
C GLU A 2 -17.32 -4.18 23.16
N MET A 3 -17.11 -4.06 21.85
CA MET A 3 -17.34 -5.14 20.92
C MET A 3 -16.05 -5.93 20.75
N CYS A 4 -16.03 -7.18 21.17
CA CYS A 4 -14.91 -8.07 20.94
C CYS A 4 -15.01 -8.65 19.54
N ILE A 5 -14.06 -8.34 18.68
CA ILE A 5 -13.85 -9.02 17.40
C ILE A 5 -12.91 -10.20 17.67
N ARG A 6 -13.32 -11.39 17.30
CA ARG A 6 -12.60 -12.62 17.67
C ARG A 6 -11.21 -12.71 17.08
N ASP A 7 -10.99 -12.13 15.88
CA ASP A 7 -9.67 -12.21 15.25
C ASP A 7 -9.43 -11.06 14.25
N ARG A 8 -8.17 -10.88 13.95
CA ARG A 8 -7.65 -9.93 12.97
C ARG A 8 -8.19 -10.18 11.55
N PHE A 9 -8.52 -11.41 11.18
CA PHE A 9 -9.12 -11.74 9.89
C PHE A 9 -10.59 -11.30 9.77
N GLU A 10 -11.31 -11.12 10.88
CA GLU A 10 -12.68 -10.60 10.89
C GLU A 10 -12.73 -9.07 10.77
N PHE A 11 -11.61 -8.38 11.00
CA PHE A 11 -11.57 -6.91 11.08
C PHE A 11 -11.98 -6.23 9.78
N ILE A 12 -11.43 -6.69 8.63
CA ILE A 12 -11.75 -6.09 7.32
C ILE A 12 -13.25 -6.28 6.97
N PRO A 13 -13.83 -7.51 7.00
CA PRO A 13 -15.25 -7.68 6.76
C PRO A 13 -16.13 -6.89 7.73
N TRP A 14 -15.74 -6.79 9.00
CA TRP A 14 -16.47 -6.03 10.00
C TRP A 14 -16.50 -4.53 9.65
N VAL A 15 -15.35 -3.92 9.34
CA VAL A 15 -15.27 -2.51 8.93
C VAL A 15 -16.13 -2.27 7.69
N LEU A 16 -15.97 -3.08 6.66
CA LEU A 16 -16.66 -2.91 5.37
C LEU A 16 -18.19 -3.11 5.48
N SER A 17 -18.64 -3.95 6.41
CA SER A 17 -20.09 -4.18 6.61
C SER A 17 -20.79 -3.10 7.43
N LEU A 18 -20.05 -2.37 8.27
CA LEU A 18 -20.64 -1.45 9.26
C LEU A 18 -20.29 0.02 9.04
N CYS A 19 -19.30 0.32 8.22
CA CYS A 19 -18.80 1.68 8.04
C CYS A 19 -18.95 2.12 6.58
N LYS A 20 -19.50 3.31 6.37
CA LYS A 20 -19.71 3.91 5.05
C LYS A 20 -18.52 4.77 4.61
N ASN A 21 -17.72 5.22 5.57
CA ASN A 21 -16.61 6.14 5.35
C ASN A 21 -15.57 6.01 6.47
N VAL A 22 -14.42 6.66 6.26
CA VAL A 22 -13.31 6.67 7.22
C VAL A 22 -13.69 7.24 8.58
N GLN A 23 -14.54 8.26 8.63
CA GLN A 23 -14.94 8.87 9.90
C GLN A 23 -15.79 7.91 10.75
N GLU A 24 -16.74 7.20 10.14
CA GLU A 24 -17.52 6.16 10.85
C GLU A 24 -16.62 5.01 11.32
N ALA A 25 -15.65 4.60 10.51
CA ALA A 25 -14.67 3.58 10.90
C ALA A 25 -13.86 4.04 12.11
N LYS A 26 -13.33 5.26 12.09
CA LYS A 26 -12.56 5.86 13.19
C LYS A 26 -13.34 5.88 14.51
N GLU A 27 -14.62 6.22 14.47
CA GLU A 27 -15.45 6.24 15.68
C GLU A 27 -15.78 4.83 16.19
N LYS A 28 -16.12 3.91 15.30
CA LYS A 28 -16.48 2.53 15.69
C LYS A 28 -15.29 1.74 16.24
N ILE A 29 -14.10 1.92 15.68
CA ILE A 29 -12.88 1.22 16.09
C ILE A 29 -12.49 1.54 17.53
N LYS A 30 -12.82 2.73 18.05
CA LYS A 30 -12.59 3.08 19.46
C LYS A 30 -13.24 2.13 20.46
N HIS A 31 -14.26 1.41 20.03
CA HIS A 31 -15.01 0.48 20.87
C HIS A 31 -14.72 -0.99 20.56
N VAL A 32 -13.68 -1.25 19.75
CA VAL A 32 -13.28 -2.60 19.33
C VAL A 32 -12.09 -3.07 20.14
N LYS A 33 -12.17 -4.31 20.58
CA LYS A 33 -11.04 -5.04 21.14
C LYS A 33 -10.75 -6.25 20.26
N LEU A 34 -9.57 -6.29 19.66
CA LEU A 34 -9.09 -7.48 18.97
C LEU A 34 -8.62 -8.50 19.99
N VAL A 35 -8.99 -9.76 19.79
CA VAL A 35 -8.53 -10.88 20.57
C VAL A 35 -7.55 -11.73 19.75
N ASP A 36 -6.58 -12.29 20.44
CA ASP A 36 -5.52 -13.10 19.83
C ASP A 36 -5.99 -14.55 19.69
N THR A 37 -6.95 -14.78 18.76
CA THR A 37 -7.41 -16.13 18.42
C THR A 37 -6.93 -16.49 17.03
N PRO A 38 -6.12 -17.56 16.85
CA PRO A 38 -5.67 -17.97 15.52
C PRO A 38 -6.85 -18.48 14.70
N PHE A 39 -6.84 -18.26 13.39
CA PHE A 39 -7.88 -18.74 12.47
C PHE A 39 -7.99 -20.28 12.54
N ASN A 40 -6.84 -20.95 12.51
CA ASN A 40 -6.70 -22.39 12.72
C ASN A 40 -5.23 -22.71 13.03
N SER A 41 -4.91 -23.99 13.20
CA SER A 41 -3.54 -24.45 13.49
C SER A 41 -2.53 -24.21 12.37
N GLN A 42 -2.97 -23.99 11.13
CA GLN A 42 -2.11 -23.74 9.97
C GLN A 42 -1.81 -22.24 9.79
N PHE A 43 -2.68 -21.37 10.31
CA PHE A 43 -2.54 -19.90 10.23
C PHE A 43 -2.38 -19.32 11.63
N PRO A 44 -1.12 -19.19 12.11
CA PRO A 44 -0.84 -18.59 13.42
C PRO A 44 -1.19 -17.09 13.41
N LEU A 45 -1.22 -16.52 14.60
CA LEU A 45 -1.43 -15.09 14.77
C LEU A 45 -0.39 -14.28 13.97
N ALA A 46 -0.87 -13.43 13.09
CA ALA A 46 -0.05 -12.49 12.35
C ALA A 46 -0.08 -11.10 13.00
N GLN A 47 1.06 -10.43 13.05
CA GLN A 47 1.12 -9.02 13.42
C GLN A 47 0.58 -8.20 12.25
N LEU A 48 -0.70 -7.86 12.29
CA LEU A 48 -1.37 -7.12 11.23
C LEU A 48 -1.61 -5.68 11.64
N HIS A 49 -1.59 -4.82 10.64
CA HIS A 49 -2.03 -3.44 10.69
C HIS A 49 -2.81 -3.14 9.41
N TRP A 50 -3.65 -2.12 9.45
CA TRP A 50 -4.59 -1.85 8.38
C TRP A 50 -4.56 -0.38 7.99
N ILE A 51 -4.79 -0.12 6.72
CA ILE A 51 -5.13 1.19 6.20
C ILE A 51 -6.59 1.19 5.77
N ILE A 52 -7.34 2.20 6.20
CA ILE A 52 -8.72 2.43 5.81
C ILE A 52 -8.76 3.78 5.14
N ALA A 53 -9.27 3.84 3.93
CA ALA A 53 -9.26 5.06 3.13
C ALA A 53 -10.58 5.24 2.38
N ASP A 54 -10.93 6.50 2.17
CA ASP A 54 -11.97 6.94 1.25
C ASP A 54 -11.55 8.25 0.56
N LYS A 55 -12.45 8.88 -0.17
CA LYS A 55 -12.17 10.14 -0.87
C LYS A 55 -11.84 11.32 0.07
N THR A 56 -12.12 11.21 1.37
CA THR A 56 -11.87 12.28 2.35
C THR A 56 -10.53 12.15 3.05
N GLY A 57 -9.92 10.95 3.06
CA GLY A 57 -8.64 10.71 3.71
C GLY A 57 -8.37 9.25 4.01
N ALA A 58 -7.38 9.02 4.84
CA ALA A 58 -7.00 7.69 5.29
C ALA A 58 -6.67 7.68 6.78
N ILE A 59 -6.87 6.53 7.41
CA ILE A 59 -6.39 6.20 8.76
C ILE A 59 -5.58 4.92 8.73
N THR A 60 -4.62 4.84 9.64
CA THR A 60 -3.88 3.60 9.94
C THR A 60 -4.36 3.04 11.27
N VAL A 61 -4.58 1.74 11.32
CA VAL A 61 -4.98 1.01 12.53
C VAL A 61 -3.91 -0.02 12.83
N GLU A 62 -3.35 0.04 14.04
CA GLU A 62 -2.30 -0.88 14.50
C GLU A 62 -2.72 -1.54 15.81
N SER A 63 -2.53 -2.87 15.88
CA SER A 63 -2.73 -3.63 17.11
C SER A 63 -1.42 -3.67 17.87
N MET A 64 -1.32 -2.86 18.91
CA MET A 64 -0.16 -2.75 19.77
C MET A 64 -0.37 -3.52 21.07
N GLN A 65 0.69 -3.63 21.90
CA GLN A 65 0.63 -4.36 23.16
C GLN A 65 -0.40 -3.78 24.15
N ASP A 66 -0.61 -2.48 24.10
CA ASP A 66 -1.53 -1.72 24.96
C ASP A 66 -2.92 -1.50 24.33
N GLY A 67 -3.18 -2.05 23.14
CA GLY A 67 -4.48 -1.99 22.46
C GLY A 67 -4.41 -1.56 21.00
N LEU A 68 -5.57 -1.14 20.46
CA LEU A 68 -5.68 -0.62 19.10
C LEU A 68 -5.34 0.87 19.06
N HIS A 69 -4.40 1.22 18.21
CA HIS A 69 -4.05 2.60 17.91
C HIS A 69 -4.60 2.99 16.54
N VAL A 70 -5.18 4.19 16.47
CA VAL A 70 -5.77 4.74 15.24
C VAL A 70 -5.12 6.08 14.95
N TYR A 71 -4.44 6.18 13.82
CA TYR A 71 -3.72 7.37 13.39
C TYR A 71 -4.34 7.96 12.13
N ASP A 72 -4.45 9.29 12.07
CA ASP A 72 -4.70 9.96 10.79
C ASP A 72 -3.50 9.76 9.88
N ASN A 73 -3.75 9.33 8.64
CA ASN A 73 -2.70 9.02 7.68
C ASN A 73 -2.69 10.00 6.50
N PRO A 74 -2.02 11.15 6.64
CA PRO A 74 -2.05 12.20 5.61
C PRO A 74 -1.32 11.83 4.33
N VAL A 75 -0.42 10.82 4.37
CA VAL A 75 0.29 10.35 3.19
C VAL A 75 -0.45 9.23 2.45
N GLY A 76 -1.41 8.56 3.13
CA GLY A 76 -2.17 7.45 2.57
C GLY A 76 -1.27 6.29 2.14
N VAL A 77 -0.27 5.97 2.95
CA VAL A 77 0.71 4.88 2.76
C VAL A 77 0.81 4.08 4.05
N LEU A 78 0.95 2.79 3.92
CA LEU A 78 1.24 1.87 5.02
C LEU A 78 2.21 0.80 4.52
N THR A 79 3.21 0.48 5.32
CA THR A 79 4.15 -0.64 5.11
C THR A 79 4.15 -1.54 6.33
N ASN A 80 5.24 -2.19 6.66
CA ASN A 80 5.39 -3.07 7.82
C ASN A 80 5.94 -2.30 9.03
N ASN A 81 6.45 -3.01 10.05
CA ASN A 81 7.17 -2.41 11.17
C ASN A 81 8.35 -1.52 10.68
N PRO A 82 8.71 -0.46 11.40
CA PRO A 82 8.23 -0.05 12.72
C PRO A 82 6.82 0.57 12.69
N PRO A 83 6.22 0.87 13.87
CA PRO A 83 4.89 1.48 13.95
C PRO A 83 4.75 2.76 13.14
N PHE A 84 3.53 3.08 12.75
CA PHE A 84 3.21 4.18 11.84
C PHE A 84 3.75 5.54 12.30
N GLU A 85 3.72 5.84 13.59
CA GLU A 85 4.28 7.10 14.12
C GLU A 85 5.78 7.25 13.83
N PHE A 86 6.53 6.16 13.93
CA PHE A 86 7.96 6.16 13.56
C PHE A 86 8.16 6.36 12.06
N GLN A 87 7.30 5.76 11.24
CA GLN A 87 7.32 5.97 9.79
C GLN A 87 7.08 7.44 9.45
N MET A 88 6.08 8.06 10.07
CA MET A 88 5.77 9.48 9.87
C MET A 88 6.89 10.39 10.37
N ALA A 89 7.45 10.11 11.56
CA ALA A 89 8.56 10.90 12.10
C ALA A 89 9.78 10.85 11.18
N ALA A 90 10.07 9.69 10.59
CA ALA A 90 11.20 9.50 9.69
C ALA A 90 11.11 10.36 8.41
N LEU A 91 9.91 10.71 7.95
CA LEU A 91 9.73 11.62 6.79
C LEU A 91 10.42 12.98 7.01
N SER A 92 10.56 13.43 8.25
CA SER A 92 11.23 14.68 8.57
C SER A 92 12.69 14.74 8.11
N ASN A 93 13.36 13.58 8.01
CA ASN A 93 14.73 13.48 7.51
C ASN A 93 14.80 13.71 5.98
N TYR A 94 13.69 13.56 5.30
CA TYR A 94 13.56 13.59 3.83
C TYR A 94 12.82 14.82 3.31
N ARG A 95 12.56 15.81 4.17
CA ARG A 95 11.80 17.02 3.81
C ARG A 95 12.44 17.87 2.71
N ALA A 96 13.73 17.66 2.42
CA ALA A 96 14.42 18.34 1.34
C ALA A 96 14.21 17.68 -0.05
N LEU A 97 13.66 16.47 -0.09
CA LEU A 97 13.36 15.79 -1.35
C LEU A 97 12.33 16.58 -2.17
N SER A 98 12.58 16.68 -3.46
CA SER A 98 11.73 17.46 -4.38
C SER A 98 11.76 16.84 -5.78
N PRO A 99 10.66 16.91 -6.56
CA PRO A 99 10.69 16.61 -7.99
C PRO A 99 11.42 17.69 -8.80
N LYS A 100 11.69 18.85 -8.20
CA LYS A 100 12.39 19.97 -8.84
C LYS A 100 13.90 19.76 -8.77
N GLN A 101 14.59 20.35 -9.73
CA GLN A 101 16.04 20.40 -9.73
C GLN A 101 16.52 21.27 -8.54
N PRO A 102 17.48 20.79 -7.72
CA PRO A 102 17.97 21.55 -6.58
C PRO A 102 18.81 22.74 -7.02
N GLU A 103 18.75 23.81 -6.24
CA GLU A 103 19.69 24.92 -6.34
C GLU A 103 21.01 24.54 -5.65
N ASN A 104 22.10 25.19 -6.04
CA ASN A 104 23.38 25.00 -5.40
C ASN A 104 23.43 25.76 -4.06
N THR A 105 23.25 25.03 -2.96
CA THR A 105 23.34 25.56 -1.60
C THR A 105 24.53 24.98 -0.83
N PHE A 106 25.48 24.31 -1.53
CA PHE A 106 26.56 23.58 -0.89
C PHE A 106 27.55 24.48 -0.13
N GLY A 107 27.89 25.63 -0.70
CA GLY A 107 28.80 26.61 -0.08
C GLY A 107 29.10 27.81 -0.97
N GLN A 108 29.62 28.87 -0.34
CA GLN A 108 29.99 30.07 -1.11
C GLN A 108 31.25 29.82 -1.96
N GLY A 109 31.27 30.37 -3.16
CA GLY A 109 32.43 30.34 -4.04
C GLY A 109 32.64 29.01 -4.79
N ILE A 110 31.72 28.05 -4.66
CA ILE A 110 31.78 26.77 -5.36
C ILE A 110 30.57 26.70 -6.30
N GLU A 111 30.83 26.66 -7.61
CA GLU A 111 29.81 26.44 -8.63
C GLU A 111 29.63 24.96 -8.89
N LEU A 112 28.49 24.40 -8.46
CA LEU A 112 28.12 23.02 -8.73
C LEU A 112 26.89 23.03 -9.65
N THR A 113 27.08 22.46 -10.85
CA THR A 113 26.01 22.34 -11.83
C THR A 113 25.36 20.96 -11.76
N ALA A 114 24.04 20.93 -11.95
CA ALA A 114 23.34 19.66 -12.06
C ALA A 114 23.75 18.91 -13.33
N TYR A 115 24.19 17.66 -13.19
CA TYR A 115 24.64 16.81 -14.30
C TYR A 115 23.53 15.97 -14.92
N SER A 116 22.35 15.88 -14.27
CA SER A 116 21.18 15.14 -14.77
C SER A 116 19.87 15.70 -14.22
N ARG A 117 18.75 15.24 -14.77
CA ARG A 117 17.40 15.47 -14.18
C ARG A 117 17.17 14.54 -13.01
N GLY A 118 16.22 14.89 -12.12
CA GLY A 118 15.82 14.07 -10.98
C GLY A 118 16.73 14.22 -9.75
N MET A 119 17.72 15.11 -9.75
CA MET A 119 18.64 15.29 -8.64
C MET A 119 17.99 15.86 -7.37
N GLY A 120 16.79 16.43 -7.45
CA GLY A 120 16.02 16.83 -6.25
C GLY A 120 15.58 15.65 -5.38
N ALA A 121 15.65 14.43 -5.91
CA ALA A 121 15.37 13.20 -5.15
C ALA A 121 16.65 12.49 -4.65
N ILE A 122 17.82 13.14 -4.70
CA ILE A 122 19.05 12.56 -4.13
C ILE A 122 18.84 12.33 -2.63
N GLY A 123 19.13 11.10 -2.18
CA GLY A 123 18.91 10.64 -0.81
C GLY A 123 17.56 9.90 -0.61
N LEU A 124 16.72 9.81 -1.65
CA LEU A 124 15.55 8.93 -1.60
C LEU A 124 16.04 7.48 -1.40
N PRO A 125 15.59 6.77 -0.32
CA PRO A 125 16.15 5.46 -0.01
C PRO A 125 15.76 4.41 -1.05
N GLY A 126 16.70 3.55 -1.42
CA GLY A 126 16.54 2.55 -2.47
C GLY A 126 16.46 1.11 -1.99
N ASP A 127 16.75 0.85 -0.70
CA ASP A 127 16.68 -0.50 -0.14
C ASP A 127 15.24 -0.99 0.08
N LEU A 128 15.10 -2.28 0.39
CA LEU A 128 13.81 -2.96 0.49
C LEU A 128 13.23 -2.99 1.90
N SER A 129 13.86 -2.34 2.89
CA SER A 129 13.31 -2.25 4.24
C SER A 129 11.95 -1.54 4.25
N SER A 130 11.16 -1.85 5.25
CA SER A 130 9.81 -1.28 5.39
C SER A 130 9.84 0.25 5.42
N GLN A 131 10.77 0.84 6.18
CA GLN A 131 10.89 2.29 6.30
C GLN A 131 11.31 2.93 4.97
N SER A 132 12.28 2.36 4.27
CA SER A 132 12.72 2.85 2.96
C SER A 132 11.61 2.76 1.91
N ARG A 133 10.85 1.67 1.91
CA ARG A 133 9.66 1.53 1.05
C ARG A 133 8.58 2.54 1.40
N PHE A 134 8.33 2.80 2.70
CA PHE A 134 7.38 3.82 3.13
C PHE A 134 7.75 5.20 2.60
N ILE A 135 8.99 5.65 2.81
CA ILE A 135 9.48 6.96 2.36
C ILE A 135 9.41 7.06 0.83
N ARG A 136 9.90 6.02 0.13
CA ARG A 136 9.93 5.99 -1.34
C ARG A 136 8.54 6.06 -1.96
N VAL A 137 7.59 5.24 -1.48
CA VAL A 137 6.23 5.25 -2.04
C VAL A 137 5.46 6.51 -1.61
N ALA A 138 5.70 7.06 -0.41
CA ALA A 138 5.11 8.33 0.01
C ALA A 138 5.57 9.47 -0.91
N PHE A 139 6.89 9.60 -1.14
CA PHE A 139 7.42 10.58 -2.07
C PHE A 139 6.85 10.41 -3.49
N THR A 140 6.87 9.19 -4.00
CA THR A 140 6.36 8.88 -5.34
C THR A 140 4.88 9.23 -5.46
N LYS A 141 4.04 8.75 -4.52
CA LYS A 141 2.60 9.02 -4.53
C LYS A 141 2.27 10.51 -4.47
N LEU A 142 2.89 11.24 -3.55
CA LEU A 142 2.58 12.66 -3.31
C LEU A 142 3.04 13.58 -4.44
N ASN A 143 4.03 13.16 -5.25
CA ASN A 143 4.57 13.95 -6.36
C ASN A 143 4.13 13.43 -7.74
N SER A 144 3.54 12.25 -7.81
CA SER A 144 3.00 11.70 -9.07
C SER A 144 1.79 12.48 -9.54
N LYS A 145 1.60 12.49 -10.85
CA LYS A 145 0.41 13.04 -11.50
C LYS A 145 -0.20 11.96 -12.36
N SER A 146 -1.49 11.72 -12.22
CA SER A 146 -2.24 10.90 -13.15
C SER A 146 -2.94 11.77 -14.19
N GLY A 147 -3.33 11.17 -15.31
CA GLY A 147 -4.27 11.80 -16.24
C GLY A 147 -5.71 11.72 -15.71
N ASP A 148 -6.63 12.33 -16.49
CA ASP A 148 -8.05 12.42 -16.10
C ASP A 148 -8.83 11.12 -16.39
N GLY A 149 -8.27 10.23 -17.20
CA GLY A 149 -8.87 8.95 -17.59
C GLY A 149 -8.66 7.84 -16.56
N GLU A 150 -9.62 6.90 -16.48
CA GLU A 150 -9.49 5.74 -15.60
C GLU A 150 -8.26 4.91 -15.91
N ASN A 151 -8.01 4.60 -17.19
CA ASN A 151 -6.85 3.81 -17.59
C ASN A 151 -5.53 4.48 -17.20
N GLU A 152 -5.45 5.81 -17.31
CA GLU A 152 -4.27 6.58 -16.91
C GLU A 152 -4.09 6.54 -15.40
N SER A 153 -5.16 6.69 -14.63
CA SER A 153 -5.14 6.63 -13.16
C SER A 153 -4.74 5.24 -12.67
N ILE A 154 -5.29 4.17 -13.26
CA ILE A 154 -4.93 2.79 -12.94
C ILE A 154 -3.47 2.51 -13.29
N SER A 155 -3.02 2.92 -14.49
CA SER A 155 -1.61 2.80 -14.89
C SER A 155 -0.69 3.52 -13.91
N GLN A 156 -1.01 4.76 -13.55
CA GLN A 156 -0.22 5.54 -12.59
C GLN A 156 -0.17 4.89 -11.21
N PHE A 157 -1.28 4.32 -10.74
CA PHE A 157 -1.32 3.57 -9.48
C PHE A 157 -0.32 2.40 -9.47
N PHE A 158 -0.29 1.60 -10.54
CA PHE A 158 0.66 0.50 -10.67
C PHE A 158 2.11 0.97 -10.79
N HIS A 159 2.38 2.14 -11.39
CA HIS A 159 3.71 2.74 -11.41
C HIS A 159 4.15 3.19 -10.01
N ILE A 160 3.24 3.78 -9.22
CA ILE A 160 3.54 4.17 -7.84
C ILE A 160 3.94 2.96 -7.01
N LEU A 161 3.15 1.89 -7.02
CA LEU A 161 3.47 0.67 -6.28
C LEU A 161 4.67 -0.08 -6.85
N GLY A 162 4.87 -0.04 -8.17
CA GLY A 162 6.06 -0.61 -8.82
C GLY A 162 7.37 0.00 -8.32
N SER A 163 7.34 1.22 -7.77
CA SER A 163 8.53 1.84 -7.16
C SER A 163 9.03 1.10 -5.93
N VAL A 164 8.22 0.22 -5.33
CA VAL A 164 8.55 -0.57 -4.13
C VAL A 164 8.37 -2.07 -4.35
N ASP A 165 8.29 -2.52 -5.60
CA ASP A 165 8.29 -3.94 -5.94
C ASP A 165 9.56 -4.61 -5.43
N GLN A 166 9.41 -5.80 -4.85
CA GLN A 166 10.52 -6.62 -4.36
C GLN A 166 10.85 -7.70 -5.39
N GLN A 167 12.08 -7.67 -5.89
CA GLN A 167 12.55 -8.58 -6.90
C GLN A 167 13.11 -9.86 -6.27
N ARG A 168 12.90 -11.00 -6.93
CA ARG A 168 13.44 -12.29 -6.48
C ARG A 168 14.97 -12.23 -6.39
N GLY A 169 15.50 -12.65 -5.25
CA GLY A 169 16.94 -12.65 -4.97
C GLY A 169 17.45 -11.42 -4.21
N CYS A 170 16.64 -10.34 -4.11
CA CYS A 170 17.09 -9.10 -3.47
C CYS A 170 16.78 -9.03 -1.96
N CYS A 171 15.92 -9.90 -1.43
CA CYS A 171 15.60 -10.01 -0.01
C CYS A 171 15.49 -11.47 0.39
N GLU A 172 16.55 -12.00 1.01
CA GLU A 172 16.57 -13.36 1.52
C GLU A 172 15.88 -13.42 2.89
N VAL A 173 14.97 -14.38 3.07
CA VAL A 173 14.22 -14.58 4.32
C VAL A 173 14.80 -15.75 5.11
N ASN A 174 15.07 -16.87 4.44
CA ASN A 174 15.67 -18.08 4.95
C ASN A 174 16.44 -18.77 3.81
N ASP A 175 17.24 -19.77 4.14
CA ASP A 175 18.08 -20.51 3.19
C ASP A 175 17.45 -20.73 1.80
N GLY A 176 17.84 -19.90 0.84
CA GLY A 176 17.38 -19.95 -0.53
C GLY A 176 15.93 -19.52 -0.79
N LYS A 177 15.24 -18.94 0.19
CA LYS A 177 13.89 -18.35 0.04
C LYS A 177 13.98 -16.83 0.03
N TYR A 178 13.22 -16.22 -0.86
CA TYR A 178 13.25 -14.78 -1.09
C TYR A 178 11.86 -14.17 -0.89
N GLU A 179 11.83 -12.99 -0.29
CA GLU A 179 10.65 -12.14 -0.29
C GLU A 179 10.50 -11.49 -1.67
N ILE A 180 9.32 -11.59 -2.25
CA ILE A 180 8.99 -10.99 -3.55
C ILE A 180 7.60 -10.38 -3.52
N THR A 181 7.34 -9.43 -4.40
CA THR A 181 5.99 -8.91 -4.63
C THR A 181 5.16 -9.93 -5.41
N LEU A 182 4.43 -10.79 -4.73
CA LEU A 182 3.63 -11.86 -5.35
C LEU A 182 2.58 -11.31 -6.33
N TYR A 183 1.89 -10.23 -5.92
CA TYR A 183 0.93 -9.50 -6.74
C TYR A 183 0.78 -8.07 -6.25
N THR A 184 0.29 -7.21 -7.13
CA THR A 184 -0.12 -5.84 -6.82
C THR A 184 -1.58 -5.69 -7.22
N SER A 185 -2.39 -5.08 -6.37
CA SER A 185 -3.82 -4.87 -6.66
C SER A 185 -4.25 -3.43 -6.44
N CYS A 186 -5.32 -3.05 -7.11
CA CYS A 186 -5.96 -1.74 -7.04
C CYS A 186 -7.48 -1.93 -7.04
N CYS A 187 -8.20 -1.19 -6.21
CA CYS A 187 -9.65 -1.15 -6.20
C CYS A 187 -10.14 0.22 -6.67
N ASN A 188 -10.94 0.25 -7.73
CA ASN A 188 -11.77 1.41 -8.05
C ASN A 188 -13.09 1.26 -7.28
N CYS A 189 -13.18 1.89 -6.10
CA CYS A 189 -14.33 1.76 -5.23
C CYS A 189 -15.58 2.43 -5.77
N ASP A 190 -15.45 3.46 -6.61
CA ASP A 190 -16.61 4.15 -7.23
C ASP A 190 -17.30 3.26 -8.29
N LYS A 191 -16.50 2.42 -8.99
CA LYS A 191 -17.02 1.54 -10.04
C LYS A 191 -17.10 0.08 -9.63
N GLY A 192 -16.65 -0.29 -8.44
CA GLY A 192 -16.65 -1.68 -8.00
C GLY A 192 -15.77 -2.60 -8.84
N ILE A 193 -14.61 -2.09 -9.28
CA ILE A 193 -13.68 -2.86 -10.13
C ILE A 193 -12.39 -3.14 -9.35
N TYR A 194 -12.00 -4.40 -9.33
CA TYR A 194 -10.73 -4.86 -8.76
C TYR A 194 -9.74 -5.13 -9.89
N TYR A 195 -8.57 -4.50 -9.83
CA TYR A 195 -7.47 -4.69 -10.78
C TYR A 195 -6.30 -5.37 -10.10
N TYR A 196 -5.57 -6.20 -10.83
CA TYR A 196 -4.34 -6.80 -10.31
C TYR A 196 -3.33 -7.11 -11.42
N LYS A 197 -2.08 -7.22 -11.03
CA LYS A 197 -0.99 -7.87 -11.77
C LYS A 197 -0.27 -8.85 -10.82
N THR A 198 0.41 -9.84 -11.36
CA THR A 198 1.21 -10.79 -10.58
C THR A 198 2.69 -10.66 -10.91
N TYR A 199 3.56 -11.29 -10.12
CA TYR A 199 5.01 -11.22 -10.36
C TYR A 199 5.40 -11.66 -11.77
N ASP A 200 4.86 -12.78 -12.23
CA ASP A 200 5.19 -13.37 -13.53
C ASP A 200 4.27 -12.87 -14.68
N ASN A 201 3.25 -12.07 -14.37
CA ASN A 201 2.34 -11.46 -15.34
C ASN A 201 2.13 -9.97 -15.04
N SER A 202 2.82 -9.12 -15.80
CA SER A 202 2.69 -7.67 -15.69
C SER A 202 1.44 -7.08 -16.34
N GLN A 203 0.67 -7.89 -17.09
CA GLN A 203 -0.60 -7.46 -17.67
C GLN A 203 -1.62 -7.17 -16.57
N ILE A 204 -2.20 -5.97 -16.59
CA ILE A 204 -3.27 -5.61 -15.65
C ILE A 204 -4.52 -6.40 -16.01
N THR A 205 -5.03 -7.16 -15.05
CA THR A 205 -6.28 -7.91 -15.14
C THR A 205 -7.33 -7.26 -14.27
N ALA A 206 -8.59 -7.25 -14.68
CA ALA A 206 -9.69 -6.63 -13.98
C ALA A 206 -10.85 -7.58 -13.73
N VAL A 207 -11.51 -7.43 -12.59
CA VAL A 207 -12.79 -8.06 -12.25
C VAL A 207 -13.77 -6.94 -11.89
N ASP A 208 -14.85 -6.84 -12.65
CA ASP A 208 -15.93 -5.88 -12.44
C ASP A 208 -17.08 -6.59 -11.72
N MET A 209 -17.34 -6.20 -10.47
CA MET A 209 -18.38 -6.82 -9.65
C MET A 209 -19.78 -6.67 -10.25
N HIS A 210 -20.03 -5.60 -11.01
CA HIS A 210 -21.34 -5.33 -11.60
C HIS A 210 -21.65 -6.17 -12.84
N ARG A 211 -20.68 -6.96 -13.34
CA ARG A 211 -20.92 -7.96 -14.39
C ARG A 211 -21.43 -9.28 -13.82
N GLU A 212 -21.52 -9.37 -12.50
CA GLU A 212 -21.95 -10.57 -11.79
C GLU A 212 -23.30 -10.37 -11.09
N ASN A 213 -23.97 -11.49 -10.79
CA ASN A 213 -25.16 -11.46 -9.96
C ASN A 213 -24.78 -11.32 -8.48
N LEU A 214 -24.80 -10.09 -7.95
CA LEU A 214 -24.41 -9.79 -6.57
C LEU A 214 -25.35 -10.39 -5.51
N ASP A 215 -26.57 -10.76 -5.89
CA ASP A 215 -27.56 -11.43 -5.02
C ASP A 215 -27.43 -12.96 -5.03
N SER A 216 -26.45 -13.48 -5.76
CA SER A 216 -26.20 -14.92 -5.86
C SER A 216 -25.78 -15.50 -4.51
N GLN A 217 -26.38 -16.63 -4.12
CA GLN A 217 -25.96 -17.41 -2.97
C GLN A 217 -24.70 -18.26 -3.24
N LYS A 218 -24.22 -18.27 -4.48
CA LYS A 218 -23.02 -19.01 -4.90
C LYS A 218 -21.81 -18.10 -4.92
N ILE A 219 -20.71 -18.57 -4.34
CA ILE A 219 -19.42 -17.88 -4.43
C ILE A 219 -18.90 -17.99 -5.86
N ILE A 220 -18.65 -16.85 -6.51
CA ILE A 220 -18.01 -16.77 -7.82
C ILE A 220 -16.50 -16.72 -7.59
N ARG A 221 -15.74 -17.54 -8.28
CA ARG A 221 -14.28 -17.64 -8.15
C ARG A 221 -13.60 -17.39 -9.48
N TYR A 222 -12.60 -16.52 -9.46
CA TYR A 222 -11.72 -16.22 -10.59
C TYR A 222 -10.31 -16.71 -10.24
N PRO A 223 -9.79 -17.75 -10.90
CA PRO A 223 -8.39 -18.12 -10.78
C PRO A 223 -7.51 -16.95 -11.20
N ALA A 224 -6.49 -16.63 -10.40
CA ALA A 224 -5.55 -15.57 -10.76
C ALA A 224 -4.80 -15.94 -12.06
N ILE A 225 -4.68 -14.97 -12.97
CA ILE A 225 -3.91 -15.13 -14.20
C ILE A 225 -2.45 -14.82 -13.88
N THR A 226 -1.67 -15.86 -13.63
CA THR A 226 -0.27 -15.74 -13.22
C THR A 226 0.72 -15.87 -14.37
N GLU A 227 0.33 -16.47 -15.50
CA GLU A 227 1.20 -16.65 -16.67
C GLU A 227 1.17 -15.40 -17.55
N GLY A 228 2.31 -14.75 -17.67
CA GLY A 228 2.50 -13.64 -18.61
C GLY A 228 2.67 -14.13 -20.05
N LYS A 229 2.15 -13.36 -21.00
CA LYS A 229 2.30 -13.62 -22.43
C LYS A 229 3.09 -12.50 -23.08
N ILE A 230 4.11 -12.88 -23.88
CA ILE A 230 4.82 -11.92 -24.73
C ILE A 230 3.97 -11.68 -25.97
N CYS A 231 3.63 -10.43 -26.22
CA CYS A 231 2.94 -10.02 -27.44
C CYS A 231 3.99 -9.72 -28.52
N TRP A 232 4.06 -10.59 -29.53
CA TRP A 232 4.94 -10.39 -30.69
C TRP A 232 4.27 -9.44 -31.69
N GLN A 233 5.00 -8.42 -32.15
CA GLN A 233 4.48 -7.45 -33.13
C GLN A 233 4.85 -7.79 -34.58
N ASN A 234 5.62 -8.84 -34.80
CA ASN A 234 6.05 -9.34 -36.11
C ASN A 234 5.55 -10.74 -36.33
#